data_b8a1458cceced5fa935ab2ad03ee0db3
#
_entry.id   b8a1458cceced5fa935ab2ad03ee0db3
#
_cell.length_a   1.000
_cell.length_b   1.000
_cell.length_c   1.000
_cell.angle_alpha   90.00
_cell.angle_beta   90.00
_cell.angle_gamma   90.00
#
_symmetry.space_group_name_H-M   'P 1'
#
loop_
_entity.id
_entity.type
_entity.pdbx_description
1 polymer ?
#
loop_
_entity_poly.entity_id
_entity_poly.type
_entity_poly.pdbx_seq_one_letter_code
_entity_poly.pdbx_strand_id
1 'polypeptide(L)'
;MIIPHKESGFTAVELLITLFVAAAFLVTGYQLYSIIIKDSGQTRAQARASNTAYDYLRRYSTSAINPCNPSTPVSNSPITVDGLSSATVTVNITCPYPNSRSVSEVDVVVLYNTPQQKVEYSTYVNQ
;
A
#
# COMPACT_ATOMS: atom_id res chain seq x y z
N MET A 1 -49.90 -42.11 -29.92
CA MET A 1 -49.35 -42.77 -28.72
C MET A 1 -48.53 -41.70 -27.94
N ILE A 2 -49.14 -41.14 -26.90
CA ILE A 2 -48.52 -40.05 -26.12
C ILE A 2 -47.76 -40.74 -24.99
N ILE A 3 -46.43 -40.61 -25.00
CA ILE A 3 -45.57 -41.13 -23.94
C ILE A 3 -45.63 -40.10 -22.82
N PRO A 4 -46.11 -40.43 -21.62
CA PRO A 4 -46.07 -39.49 -20.51
C PRO A 4 -44.60 -39.33 -20.06
N HIS A 5 -44.06 -38.13 -20.22
CA HIS A 5 -42.81 -37.75 -19.56
C HIS A 5 -43.04 -37.78 -18.04
N LYS A 6 -42.42 -38.73 -17.38
CA LYS A 6 -42.39 -38.83 -15.93
C LYS A 6 -41.46 -37.71 -15.42
N GLU A 7 -42.01 -36.57 -15.07
CA GLU A 7 -41.25 -35.53 -14.38
C GLU A 7 -40.82 -36.07 -13.03
N SER A 8 -39.54 -36.41 -12.90
CA SER A 8 -38.96 -36.76 -11.60
C SER A 8 -38.78 -35.47 -10.81
N GLY A 9 -39.70 -35.22 -9.88
CA GLY A 9 -39.55 -34.08 -8.96
C GLY A 9 -38.31 -34.24 -8.07
N PHE A 10 -37.70 -33.11 -7.74
CA PHE A 10 -36.60 -33.06 -6.80
C PHE A 10 -36.97 -33.73 -5.47
N THR A 11 -36.14 -34.59 -4.96
CA THR A 11 -36.31 -35.19 -3.62
C THR A 11 -36.00 -34.14 -2.55
N ALA A 12 -36.69 -34.22 -1.41
CA ALA A 12 -36.43 -33.30 -0.28
C ALA A 12 -34.98 -33.32 0.19
N VAL A 13 -34.32 -34.48 0.09
CA VAL A 13 -32.90 -34.66 0.44
C VAL A 13 -31.99 -33.94 -0.54
N GLU A 14 -32.28 -34.00 -1.84
CA GLU A 14 -31.49 -33.36 -2.89
C GLU A 14 -31.60 -31.83 -2.77
N LEU A 15 -32.77 -31.30 -2.44
CA LEU A 15 -32.98 -29.89 -2.20
C LEU A 15 -32.20 -29.41 -0.95
N LEU A 16 -32.15 -30.23 0.10
CA LEU A 16 -31.41 -29.91 1.32
C LEU A 16 -29.90 -29.88 1.08
N ILE A 17 -29.36 -30.84 0.30
CA ILE A 17 -27.95 -30.90 -0.08
C ILE A 17 -27.57 -29.69 -0.95
N THR A 18 -28.39 -29.35 -1.95
CA THR A 18 -28.12 -28.21 -2.83
C THR A 18 -28.14 -26.89 -2.07
N LEU A 19 -29.05 -26.73 -1.13
CA LEU A 19 -29.12 -25.53 -0.27
C LEU A 19 -27.90 -25.43 0.64
N PHE A 20 -27.43 -26.54 1.20
CA PHE A 20 -26.22 -26.57 2.03
C PHE A 20 -24.96 -26.20 1.22
N VAL A 21 -24.82 -26.78 0.02
CA VAL A 21 -23.71 -26.47 -0.87
C VAL A 21 -23.75 -25.01 -1.32
N ALA A 22 -24.92 -24.49 -1.68
CA ALA A 22 -25.07 -23.08 -2.04
C ALA A 22 -24.72 -22.14 -0.90
N ALA A 23 -25.11 -22.45 0.34
CA ALA A 23 -24.75 -21.67 1.50
C ALA A 23 -23.24 -21.65 1.75
N ALA A 24 -22.56 -22.79 1.61
CA ALA A 24 -21.11 -22.90 1.72
C ALA A 24 -20.38 -22.03 0.67
N PHE A 25 -20.86 -22.03 -0.57
CA PHE A 25 -20.32 -21.19 -1.65
C PHE A 25 -20.51 -19.69 -1.36
N LEU A 26 -21.65 -19.29 -0.84
CA LEU A 26 -21.91 -17.89 -0.50
C LEU A 26 -20.97 -17.40 0.62
N VAL A 27 -20.76 -18.21 1.65
CA VAL A 27 -19.84 -17.85 2.76
C VAL A 27 -18.41 -17.69 2.27
N THR A 28 -17.91 -18.65 1.48
CA THR A 28 -16.55 -18.58 0.92
C THR A 28 -16.38 -17.42 -0.07
N GLY A 29 -17.37 -17.18 -0.91
CA GLY A 29 -17.39 -16.06 -1.85
C GLY A 29 -17.34 -14.70 -1.14
N TYR A 30 -18.09 -14.54 -0.06
CA TYR A 30 -18.08 -13.33 0.76
C TYR A 30 -16.71 -13.09 1.42
N GLN A 31 -16.07 -14.13 1.94
CA GLN A 31 -14.74 -14.02 2.54
C GLN A 31 -13.69 -13.57 1.52
N LEU A 32 -13.67 -14.17 0.33
CA LEU A 32 -12.76 -13.77 -0.75
C LEU A 32 -12.99 -12.32 -1.19
N TYR A 33 -14.24 -11.91 -1.35
CA TYR A 33 -14.59 -10.54 -1.70
C TYR A 33 -14.08 -9.52 -0.67
N SER A 34 -14.24 -9.83 0.61
CA SER A 34 -13.78 -8.99 1.72
C SER A 34 -12.25 -8.81 1.73
N ILE A 35 -11.49 -9.88 1.41
CA ILE A 35 -10.02 -9.84 1.33
C ILE A 35 -9.58 -8.95 0.16
N ILE A 36 -10.18 -9.13 -1.02
CA ILE A 36 -9.82 -8.36 -2.23
C ILE A 36 -10.05 -6.86 -2.03
N ILE A 37 -11.14 -6.46 -1.37
CA ILE A 37 -11.43 -5.03 -1.12
C ILE A 37 -10.41 -4.43 -0.14
N LYS A 38 -10.06 -5.13 0.93
CA LYS A 38 -9.06 -4.66 1.89
C LYS A 38 -7.68 -4.53 1.25
N ASP A 39 -7.25 -5.53 0.48
CA ASP A 39 -5.95 -5.55 -0.18
C ASP A 39 -5.84 -4.44 -1.24
N SER A 40 -6.87 -4.23 -2.05
CA SER A 40 -6.87 -3.15 -3.03
C SER A 40 -6.81 -1.75 -2.41
N GLY A 41 -7.43 -1.57 -1.24
CA GLY A 41 -7.33 -0.33 -0.46
C GLY A 41 -5.91 -0.05 0.04
N GLN A 42 -5.26 -1.07 0.60
CA GLN A 42 -3.88 -0.97 1.07
C GLN A 42 -2.90 -0.70 -0.07
N THR A 43 -3.03 -1.40 -1.19
CA THR A 43 -2.18 -1.21 -2.37
C THR A 43 -2.28 0.21 -2.93
N ARG A 44 -3.47 0.79 -2.99
CA ARG A 44 -3.66 2.18 -3.41
C ARG A 44 -3.04 3.17 -2.43
N ALA A 45 -3.21 2.96 -1.13
CA ALA A 45 -2.60 3.79 -0.10
C ALA A 45 -1.07 3.74 -0.19
N GLN A 46 -0.49 2.55 -0.33
CA GLN A 46 0.94 2.37 -0.51
C GLN A 46 1.46 3.06 -1.77
N ALA A 47 0.77 2.95 -2.90
CA ALA A 47 1.15 3.61 -4.15
C ALA A 47 1.16 5.15 -3.99
N ARG A 48 0.17 5.72 -3.30
CA ARG A 48 0.12 7.17 -3.02
C ARG A 48 1.25 7.61 -2.09
N ALA A 49 1.50 6.86 -1.03
CA ALA A 49 2.62 7.12 -0.12
C ALA A 49 3.97 7.04 -0.85
N SER A 50 4.15 6.05 -1.73
CA SER A 50 5.35 5.90 -2.56
C SER A 50 5.55 7.07 -3.52
N ASN A 51 4.50 7.51 -4.22
CA ASN A 51 4.57 8.68 -5.10
C ASN A 51 4.94 9.93 -4.32
N THR A 52 4.34 10.13 -3.15
CA THR A 52 4.64 11.26 -2.28
C THR A 52 6.10 11.22 -1.81
N ALA A 53 6.58 10.07 -1.34
CA ALA A 53 7.98 9.90 -0.94
C ALA A 53 8.95 10.18 -2.09
N TYR A 54 8.63 9.72 -3.30
CA TYR A 54 9.44 9.97 -4.48
C TYR A 54 9.48 11.46 -4.88
N ASP A 55 8.36 12.19 -4.77
CA ASP A 55 8.31 13.63 -5.03
C ASP A 55 9.20 14.41 -4.05
N TYR A 56 9.15 14.04 -2.76
CA TYR A 56 10.03 14.63 -1.74
C TYR A 56 11.50 14.27 -2.03
N LEU A 57 11.78 13.03 -2.34
CA LEU A 57 13.14 12.57 -2.69
C LEU A 57 13.70 13.39 -3.85
N ARG A 58 12.95 13.53 -4.94
CA ARG A 58 13.35 14.31 -6.11
C ARG A 58 13.58 15.77 -5.78
N ARG A 59 12.71 16.37 -4.96
CA ARG A 59 12.83 17.78 -4.55
C ARG A 59 14.09 18.02 -3.73
N TYR A 60 14.35 17.17 -2.75
CA TYR A 60 15.46 17.34 -1.82
C TYR A 60 16.79 16.80 -2.35
N SER A 61 16.79 15.91 -3.32
CA SER A 61 18.01 15.50 -4.03
C SER A 61 18.68 16.66 -4.76
N THR A 62 17.89 17.61 -5.28
CA THR A 62 18.44 18.83 -5.91
C THR A 62 18.94 19.87 -4.90
N SER A 63 18.57 19.73 -3.63
CA SER A 63 19.00 20.61 -2.54
C SER A 63 20.23 20.10 -1.80
N ALA A 64 20.70 18.90 -2.13
CA ALA A 64 21.96 18.38 -1.60
C ALA A 64 23.12 19.23 -2.11
N ILE A 65 23.98 19.67 -1.21
CA ILE A 65 25.09 20.58 -1.50
C ILE A 65 26.44 19.86 -1.41
N ASN A 66 27.43 20.37 -2.16
CA ASN A 66 28.81 19.95 -2.04
C ASN A 66 29.64 21.09 -1.40
N PRO A 67 30.35 20.88 -0.30
CA PRO A 67 30.51 19.63 0.44
C PRO A 67 29.26 19.20 1.20
N CYS A 68 29.05 17.87 1.34
CA CYS A 68 27.91 17.32 2.05
C CYS A 68 27.82 17.89 3.48
N ASN A 69 26.62 18.35 3.84
CA ASN A 69 26.29 18.84 5.17
C ASN A 69 25.07 18.07 5.69
N PRO A 70 25.21 17.28 6.77
CA PRO A 70 24.09 16.52 7.31
C PRO A 70 22.99 17.47 7.80
N SER A 71 21.74 17.20 7.45
CA SER A 71 20.60 18.02 7.86
C SER A 71 19.29 17.21 7.81
N THR A 72 18.30 17.69 8.55
CA THR A 72 16.94 17.15 8.51
C THR A 72 15.98 18.27 8.09
N PRO A 73 15.91 18.58 6.78
CA PRO A 73 15.10 19.70 6.28
C PRO A 73 13.60 19.55 6.59
N VAL A 74 13.12 18.32 6.73
CA VAL A 74 11.74 18.03 7.13
C VAL A 74 11.76 16.98 8.21
N SER A 75 11.19 17.31 9.39
CA SER A 75 11.13 16.39 10.52
C SER A 75 9.67 16.13 10.89
N ASN A 76 9.21 14.89 10.66
CA ASN A 76 7.88 14.41 11.02
C ASN A 76 6.74 15.40 10.71
N SER A 77 6.83 16.05 9.55
CA SER A 77 5.89 17.08 9.13
C SER A 77 4.58 16.45 8.68
N PRO A 78 3.41 16.87 9.19
CA PRO A 78 2.13 16.37 8.73
C PRO A 78 1.88 16.81 7.29
N ILE A 79 1.42 15.87 6.47
CA ILE A 79 1.06 16.09 5.07
C ILE A 79 -0.37 15.61 4.80
N THR A 80 -1.05 16.31 3.90
CA THR A 80 -2.37 15.90 3.44
C THR A 80 -2.24 15.24 2.08
N VAL A 81 -2.51 13.95 2.04
CA VAL A 81 -2.54 13.16 0.80
C VAL A 81 -3.88 12.45 0.73
N ASP A 82 -4.59 12.63 -0.39
CA ASP A 82 -5.89 12.01 -0.57
C ASP A 82 -5.81 10.48 -0.42
N GLY A 83 -6.67 9.93 0.46
CA GLY A 83 -6.71 8.49 0.75
C GLY A 83 -5.61 7.98 1.69
N LEU A 84 -4.83 8.87 2.33
CA LEU A 84 -3.96 8.54 3.46
C LEU A 84 -4.46 9.22 4.72
N SER A 85 -4.49 8.49 5.83
CA SER A 85 -4.80 9.05 7.14
C SER A 85 -3.51 9.26 7.94
N SER A 86 -3.46 10.36 8.72
CA SER A 86 -2.34 10.66 9.62
C SER A 86 -0.95 10.56 8.95
N ALA A 87 -0.86 11.07 7.71
CA ALA A 87 0.38 10.99 6.95
C ALA A 87 1.40 12.02 7.44
N THR A 88 2.64 11.58 7.65
CA THR A 88 3.78 12.43 7.99
C THR A 88 4.98 12.08 7.13
N VAL A 89 5.82 13.08 6.86
CA VAL A 89 7.04 12.93 6.09
C VAL A 89 8.25 13.37 6.89
N THR A 90 9.34 12.64 6.75
CA THR A 90 10.66 13.00 7.27
C THR A 90 11.66 12.90 6.13
N VAL A 91 12.51 13.91 5.99
CA VAL A 91 13.60 13.94 5.03
C VAL A 91 14.90 14.13 5.79
N ASN A 92 15.84 13.21 5.63
CA ASN A 92 17.17 13.27 6.20
C ASN A 92 18.22 13.34 5.08
N ILE A 93 19.20 14.21 5.25
CA ILE A 93 20.39 14.25 4.40
C ILE A 93 21.57 13.82 5.26
N THR A 94 22.21 12.74 4.89
CA THR A 94 23.37 12.18 5.60
C THR A 94 24.59 12.16 4.71
N CYS A 95 25.78 12.10 5.33
CA CYS A 95 27.07 12.04 4.63
C CYS A 95 27.70 10.67 4.88
N PRO A 96 27.46 9.69 4.03
CA PRO A 96 27.91 8.31 4.24
C PRO A 96 29.44 8.17 4.22
N TYR A 97 30.13 9.12 3.58
CA TYR A 97 31.60 9.12 3.46
C TYR A 97 32.21 10.34 4.14
N PRO A 98 32.58 10.27 5.44
CA PRO A 98 33.07 11.44 6.19
C PRO A 98 34.39 12.00 5.66
N ASN A 99 35.18 11.17 4.99
CA ASN A 99 36.46 11.57 4.40
C ASN A 99 36.35 12.13 2.98
N SER A 100 35.22 11.89 2.30
CA SER A 100 34.95 12.39 0.94
C SER A 100 33.54 12.96 0.93
N ARG A 101 33.40 14.23 1.27
CA ARG A 101 32.11 14.94 1.38
C ARG A 101 31.48 15.27 0.01
N SER A 102 31.81 14.52 -1.02
CA SER A 102 31.28 14.70 -2.38
C SER A 102 29.96 13.98 -2.61
N VAL A 103 29.56 13.07 -1.69
CA VAL A 103 28.34 12.28 -1.82
C VAL A 103 27.43 12.55 -0.63
N SER A 104 26.20 12.90 -0.92
CA SER A 104 25.10 13.02 0.04
C SER A 104 24.14 11.87 -0.15
N GLU A 105 23.63 11.30 0.92
CA GLU A 105 22.53 10.37 0.92
C GLU A 105 21.27 11.12 1.36
N VAL A 106 20.25 11.13 0.52
CA VAL A 106 18.95 11.71 0.83
C VAL A 106 17.99 10.58 1.12
N ASP A 107 17.42 10.60 2.30
CA ASP A 107 16.51 9.58 2.82
C ASP A 107 15.15 10.18 3.13
N VAL A 108 14.10 9.59 2.58
CA VAL A 108 12.72 10.06 2.75
C VAL A 108 11.87 8.95 3.33
N VAL A 109 11.25 9.23 4.46
CA VAL A 109 10.34 8.32 5.16
C VAL A 109 8.96 8.94 5.20
N VAL A 110 7.97 8.22 4.69
CA VAL A 110 6.54 8.56 4.81
C VAL A 110 5.86 7.53 5.71
N LEU A 111 5.28 8.00 6.79
CA LEU A 111 4.44 7.22 7.70
C LEU A 111 2.98 7.56 7.45
N TYR A 112 2.09 6.58 7.42
CA TYR A 112 0.69 6.79 7.11
C TYR A 112 -0.20 5.70 7.70
N ASN A 113 -1.51 5.98 7.80
CA ASN A 113 -2.57 5.12 8.29
C ASN A 113 -2.45 4.65 9.75
N THR A 114 -3.50 3.94 10.19
CA THR A 114 -3.58 3.26 11.49
C THR A 114 -4.12 1.84 11.25
N PRO A 115 -3.37 0.76 11.54
CA PRO A 115 -2.02 0.77 12.10
C PRO A 115 -0.97 1.42 11.17
N GLN A 116 0.07 1.98 11.78
CA GLN A 116 1.06 2.77 11.05
C GLN A 116 1.82 1.93 10.03
N GLN A 117 1.84 2.41 8.79
CA GLN A 117 2.59 1.87 7.68
C GLN A 117 3.71 2.83 7.28
N LYS A 118 4.78 2.30 6.70
CA LYS A 118 5.97 3.05 6.33
C LYS A 118 6.33 2.79 4.88
N VAL A 119 6.69 3.86 4.18
CA VAL A 119 7.41 3.83 2.90
C VAL A 119 8.70 4.61 3.06
N GLU A 120 9.81 4.07 2.59
CA GLU A 120 11.14 4.66 2.69
C GLU A 120 11.84 4.55 1.35
N TYR A 121 12.40 5.68 0.89
CA TYR A 121 13.23 5.77 -0.30
C TYR A 121 14.49 6.54 0.01
N SER A 122 15.62 6.04 -0.49
CA SER A 122 16.90 6.73 -0.40
C SER A 122 17.56 6.85 -1.77
N THR A 123 18.37 7.88 -1.95
CA THR A 123 19.20 8.09 -3.13
C THR A 123 20.53 8.72 -2.77
N TYR A 124 21.56 8.37 -3.51
CA TYR A 124 22.86 9.01 -3.40
C TYR A 124 22.98 10.10 -4.47
N VAL A 125 23.41 11.27 -4.03
CA VAL A 125 23.63 12.43 -4.89
C VAL A 125 25.10 12.78 -4.85
N ASN A 126 25.74 12.80 -6.02
CA ASN A 126 27.10 13.27 -6.22
C ASN A 126 27.01 14.59 -7.01
N GLN A 127 27.48 15.68 -6.44
CA GLN A 127 27.50 17.01 -7.06
C GLN A 127 28.94 17.54 -7.17
#